data_0eafef29802613a313f4e15276c69ed9
#
_entry.id   0eafef29802613a313f4e15276c69ed9
#
_cell.length_a   1.000
_cell.length_b   1.000
_cell.length_c   1.000
_cell.angle_alpha   90.00
_cell.angle_beta   90.00
_cell.angle_gamma   90.00
#
_symmetry.space_group_name_H-M   'P 1'
#
loop_
_entity.id
_entity.type
_entity.pdbx_description
1 polymer ?
#
loop_
_entity_poly.entity_id
_entity_poly.type
_entity_poly.pdbx_seq_one_letter_code
_entity_poly.pdbx_strand_id
1 'polypeptide(L)'
;LQDEFIRLSKILKKTTIFITHDLDEAVRIGDRIAIMRDGKLVQVGTAEQIVMQPADDYVADFVAGISRLKVVHSDAVMQSIEAYVAAQGPLPSDLVRVPAKETLSALMNIAIETDKPIIVSSDGRDIGLITRADLLRTVIEGTEIS
;
A
#
# COMPACT_ATOMS: atom_id res chain seq x y z
N LEU A 1 16.34 -14.42 -13.09
CA LEU A 1 15.59 -15.63 -12.70
C LEU A 1 14.23 -15.29 -12.09
N GLN A 2 14.17 -14.38 -11.11
CA GLN A 2 12.91 -13.96 -10.46
C GLN A 2 11.94 -13.27 -11.43
N ASP A 3 12.43 -12.40 -12.31
CA ASP A 3 11.60 -11.69 -13.30
C ASP A 3 11.00 -12.64 -14.33
N GLU A 4 11.75 -13.66 -14.73
CA GLU A 4 11.25 -14.70 -15.61
C GLU A 4 10.18 -15.56 -14.92
N PHE A 5 10.38 -15.89 -13.65
CA PHE A 5 9.39 -16.63 -12.87
C PHE A 5 8.08 -15.86 -12.74
N ILE A 6 8.15 -14.57 -12.40
CA ILE A 6 6.97 -13.68 -12.31
C ILE A 6 6.24 -13.62 -13.65
N ARG A 7 6.98 -13.48 -14.76
CA ARG A 7 6.41 -13.43 -16.10
C ARG A 7 5.73 -14.76 -16.49
N LEU A 8 6.37 -15.88 -16.21
CA LEU A 8 5.83 -17.22 -16.50
C LEU A 8 4.59 -17.53 -15.66
N SER A 9 4.59 -17.18 -14.37
CA SER A 9 3.45 -17.41 -13.48
C SER A 9 2.20 -16.63 -13.92
N LYS A 10 2.38 -15.40 -14.42
CA LYS A 10 1.30 -14.59 -14.99
C LYS A 10 0.72 -15.18 -16.28
N ILE A 11 1.59 -15.75 -17.14
CA ILE A 11 1.17 -16.37 -18.40
C ILE A 11 0.45 -17.68 -18.15
N LEU A 12 0.97 -18.51 -17.26
CA LEU A 12 0.46 -19.86 -17.00
C LEU A 12 -0.76 -19.89 -16.10
N LYS A 13 -1.09 -18.79 -15.41
CA LYS A 13 -2.20 -18.67 -14.44
C LYS A 13 -2.28 -19.83 -13.44
N LYS A 14 -1.12 -20.33 -13.00
CA LYS A 14 -1.03 -21.43 -12.05
C LYS A 14 -0.84 -20.90 -10.64
N THR A 15 -1.45 -21.57 -9.67
CA THR A 15 -1.16 -21.36 -8.25
C THR A 15 0.20 -21.95 -7.93
N THR A 16 1.10 -21.12 -7.41
CA THR A 16 2.46 -21.53 -7.04
C THR A 16 2.71 -21.14 -5.59
N ILE A 17 3.30 -22.03 -4.81
CA ILE A 17 3.79 -21.73 -3.47
C ILE A 17 5.31 -21.59 -3.54
N PHE A 18 5.79 -20.43 -3.10
CA PHE A 18 7.21 -20.10 -3.07
C PHE A 18 7.65 -19.93 -1.60
N ILE A 19 8.67 -20.65 -1.18
CA ILE A 19 9.18 -20.59 0.20
C ILE A 19 10.51 -19.86 0.18
N THR A 20 10.61 -18.82 0.99
CA THR A 20 11.81 -18.00 1.14
C THR A 20 11.93 -17.46 2.58
N HIS A 21 13.13 -17.16 3.00
CA HIS A 21 13.39 -16.43 4.25
C HIS A 21 13.64 -14.93 3.98
N ASP A 22 13.63 -14.52 2.72
CA ASP A 22 13.83 -13.14 2.27
C ASP A 22 12.48 -12.47 2.01
N LEU A 23 12.14 -11.50 2.85
CA LEU A 23 10.86 -10.80 2.77
C LEU A 23 10.75 -9.91 1.52
N ASP A 24 11.85 -9.26 1.10
CA ASP A 24 11.85 -8.46 -0.13
C ASP A 24 11.53 -9.33 -1.35
N GLU A 25 12.07 -10.55 -1.38
CA GLU A 25 11.76 -11.53 -2.41
C GLU A 25 10.28 -11.95 -2.36
N ALA A 26 9.74 -12.23 -1.17
CA ALA A 26 8.32 -12.58 -1.00
C ALA A 26 7.40 -11.44 -1.46
N VAL A 27 7.70 -10.20 -1.11
CA VAL A 27 6.95 -9.01 -1.53
C VAL A 27 6.97 -8.82 -3.04
N ARG A 28 8.11 -9.11 -3.67
CA ARG A 28 8.27 -8.96 -5.11
C ARG A 28 7.54 -10.02 -5.93
N ILE A 29 7.55 -11.27 -5.46
CA ILE A 29 7.03 -12.43 -6.21
C ILE A 29 5.57 -12.73 -5.86
N GLY A 30 5.20 -12.62 -4.57
CA GLY A 30 3.93 -13.13 -4.06
C GLY A 30 2.75 -12.18 -4.24
N ASP A 31 1.64 -12.69 -4.74
CA ASP A 31 0.35 -11.99 -4.66
C ASP A 31 -0.18 -11.98 -3.22
N ARG A 32 0.08 -13.04 -2.48
CA ARG A 32 -0.20 -13.17 -1.05
C ARG A 32 1.00 -13.75 -0.33
N ILE A 33 1.21 -13.29 0.89
CA ILE A 33 2.32 -13.70 1.74
C ILE A 33 1.76 -14.37 2.98
N ALA A 34 2.33 -15.52 3.33
CA ALA A 34 2.07 -16.22 4.57
C ALA A 34 3.31 -16.13 5.46
N ILE A 35 3.18 -15.50 6.63
CA ILE A 35 4.25 -15.42 7.62
C ILE A 35 4.08 -16.56 8.61
N MET A 36 5.16 -17.31 8.80
CA MET A 36 5.20 -18.46 9.72
C MET A 36 6.24 -18.23 10.81
N ARG A 37 5.94 -18.77 12.00
CA ARG A 37 6.84 -18.79 13.12
C ARG A 37 6.67 -20.13 13.88
N ASP A 38 7.77 -20.81 14.15
CA ASP A 38 7.80 -22.07 14.89
C ASP A 38 6.81 -23.11 14.34
N GLY A 39 6.75 -23.25 13.01
CA GLY A 39 5.87 -24.17 12.32
C GLY A 39 4.38 -23.77 12.29
N LYS A 40 4.03 -22.59 12.80
CA LYS A 40 2.66 -22.07 12.84
C LYS A 40 2.49 -20.89 11.91
N LEU A 41 1.30 -20.81 11.30
CA LEU A 41 0.90 -19.67 10.49
C LEU A 41 0.54 -18.49 11.42
N VAL A 42 1.22 -17.35 11.24
CA VAL A 42 0.99 -16.14 12.05
C VAL A 42 0.06 -15.18 11.34
N GLN A 43 0.31 -14.92 10.06
CA GLN A 43 -0.52 -13.99 9.27
C GLN A 43 -0.46 -14.37 7.79
N VAL A 44 -1.57 -14.16 7.09
CA VAL A 44 -1.68 -14.27 5.63
C VAL A 44 -2.34 -13.01 5.09
N GLY A 45 -1.78 -12.44 4.02
CA GLY A 45 -2.36 -11.27 3.35
C GLY A 45 -1.52 -10.81 2.18
N THR A 46 -1.93 -9.71 1.56
CA THR A 46 -1.09 -9.00 0.61
C THR A 46 0.07 -8.32 1.35
N ALA A 47 1.13 -7.96 0.64
CA ALA A 47 2.23 -7.20 1.23
C ALA A 47 1.73 -5.92 1.94
N GLU A 48 0.81 -5.19 1.31
CA GLU A 48 0.20 -4.00 1.86
C GLU A 48 -0.55 -4.27 3.17
N GLN A 49 -1.39 -5.31 3.20
CA GLN A 49 -2.14 -5.67 4.41
C GLN A 49 -1.22 -6.01 5.58
N ILE A 50 -0.17 -6.77 5.33
CA ILE A 50 0.78 -7.18 6.37
C ILE A 50 1.58 -5.99 6.88
N VAL A 51 2.01 -5.10 6.01
CA VAL A 51 2.78 -3.90 6.38
C VAL A 51 1.93 -2.87 7.12
N MET A 52 0.68 -2.68 6.70
CA MET A 52 -0.23 -1.70 7.30
C MET A 52 -0.90 -2.19 8.58
N GLN A 53 -1.13 -3.50 8.70
CA GLN A 53 -1.84 -4.12 9.81
C GLN A 53 -1.15 -5.41 10.26
N PRO A 54 0.07 -5.31 10.83
CA PRO A 54 0.75 -6.49 11.36
C PRO A 54 -0.06 -7.11 12.49
N ALA A 55 -0.15 -8.44 12.51
CA ALA A 55 -0.97 -9.19 13.47
C ALA A 55 -0.43 -9.11 14.90
N ASP A 56 0.89 -8.99 15.05
CA ASP A 56 1.59 -8.90 16.33
C ASP A 56 2.94 -8.20 16.18
N ASP A 57 3.65 -8.02 17.31
CA ASP A 57 4.96 -7.37 17.32
C ASP A 57 6.01 -8.14 16.50
N TYR A 58 5.91 -9.46 16.45
CA TYR A 58 6.80 -10.28 15.62
C TYR A 58 6.65 -9.93 14.14
N VAL A 59 5.42 -9.83 13.65
CA VAL A 59 5.16 -9.44 12.25
C VAL A 59 5.59 -8.00 12.00
N ALA A 60 5.31 -7.08 12.93
CA ALA A 60 5.73 -5.68 12.85
C ALA A 60 7.25 -5.55 12.70
N ASP A 61 8.01 -6.24 13.53
CA ASP A 61 9.47 -6.27 13.46
C ASP A 61 9.97 -6.91 12.15
N PHE A 62 9.32 -7.98 11.72
CA PHE A 62 9.67 -8.70 10.51
C PHE A 62 9.51 -7.85 9.25
N VAL A 63 8.47 -7.00 9.18
CA VAL A 63 8.20 -6.13 8.02
C VAL A 63 8.79 -4.73 8.14
N ALA A 64 9.46 -4.41 9.25
CA ALA A 64 9.99 -3.07 9.52
C ALA A 64 10.95 -2.55 8.42
N GLY A 65 11.67 -3.44 7.74
CA GLY A 65 12.58 -3.09 6.65
C GLY A 65 11.90 -2.84 5.30
N ILE A 66 10.59 -3.11 5.17
CA ILE A 66 9.86 -2.92 3.91
C ILE A 66 9.44 -1.47 3.74
N SER A 67 9.78 -0.90 2.59
CA SER A 67 9.39 0.48 2.26
C SER A 67 7.89 0.58 1.96
N ARG A 68 7.16 1.31 2.79
CA ARG A 68 5.75 1.64 2.55
C ARG A 68 5.53 2.37 1.23
N LEU A 69 6.51 3.14 0.77
CA LEU A 69 6.44 3.86 -0.50
C LEU A 69 6.20 2.95 -1.70
N LYS A 70 6.62 1.68 -1.62
CA LYS A 70 6.51 0.70 -2.70
C LYS A 70 5.28 -0.20 -2.59
N VAL A 71 4.81 -0.48 -1.38
CA VAL A 71 3.76 -1.49 -1.14
C VAL A 71 2.40 -0.90 -0.80
N VAL A 72 2.34 0.33 -0.30
CA VAL A 72 1.09 1.01 0.04
C VAL A 72 0.54 1.75 -1.17
N HIS A 73 -0.77 1.67 -1.37
CA HIS A 73 -1.47 2.26 -2.50
C HIS A 73 -2.54 3.27 -2.04
N SER A 74 -3.02 4.05 -2.98
CA SER A 74 -3.95 5.16 -2.74
C SER A 74 -5.23 4.75 -2.02
N ASP A 75 -5.80 3.59 -2.34
CA ASP A 75 -7.02 3.10 -1.70
C ASP A 75 -6.86 2.75 -0.20
N ALA A 76 -5.63 2.45 0.24
CA ALA A 76 -5.34 2.21 1.66
C ALA A 76 -5.15 3.49 2.48
N VAL A 77 -4.86 4.62 1.83
CA VAL A 77 -4.54 5.91 2.47
C VAL A 77 -5.69 6.90 2.41
N MET A 78 -6.57 6.76 1.43
CA MET A 78 -7.67 7.70 1.17
C MET A 78 -8.64 7.82 2.34
N GLN A 79 -9.21 9.02 2.48
CA GLN A 79 -10.34 9.30 3.35
C GLN A 79 -11.61 9.54 2.53
N SER A 80 -12.76 9.54 3.22
CA SER A 80 -14.06 9.85 2.61
C SER A 80 -14.10 11.29 2.11
N ILE A 81 -14.60 11.49 0.90
CA ILE A 81 -14.83 12.82 0.32
C ILE A 81 -15.85 13.59 1.16
N GLU A 82 -16.92 12.93 1.59
CA GLU A 82 -17.96 13.52 2.41
C GLU A 82 -17.41 14.02 3.76
N ALA A 83 -16.57 13.22 4.39
CA ALA A 83 -15.95 13.59 5.66
C ALA A 83 -15.01 14.82 5.50
N TYR A 84 -14.25 14.87 4.42
CA TYR A 84 -13.41 16.01 4.09
C TYR A 84 -14.24 17.29 3.85
N VAL A 85 -15.28 17.20 3.01
CA VAL A 85 -16.15 18.34 2.69
C VAL A 85 -16.86 18.86 3.95
N ALA A 86 -17.32 17.97 4.82
CA ALA A 86 -17.93 18.36 6.09
C ALA A 86 -16.97 19.12 7.01
N ALA A 87 -15.68 18.76 7.02
CA ALA A 87 -14.66 19.36 7.87
C ALA A 87 -14.01 20.62 7.27
N GLN A 88 -13.76 20.64 5.96
CA GLN A 88 -12.95 21.64 5.27
C GLN A 88 -13.74 22.51 4.27
N GLY A 89 -14.98 22.16 3.99
CA GLY A 89 -15.80 22.86 3.00
C GLY A 89 -15.71 22.23 1.59
N PRO A 90 -16.27 22.89 0.57
CA PRO A 90 -16.34 22.34 -0.78
C PRO A 90 -14.98 22.08 -1.38
N LEU A 91 -14.90 21.08 -2.25
CA LEU A 91 -13.66 20.70 -2.94
C LEU A 91 -13.15 21.86 -3.82
N PRO A 92 -11.83 22.08 -3.85
CA PRO A 92 -11.22 23.00 -4.83
C PRO A 92 -11.46 22.54 -6.27
N SER A 93 -11.30 23.44 -7.22
CA SER A 93 -11.26 23.11 -8.64
C SER A 93 -9.90 22.55 -9.06
N ASP A 94 -9.85 21.90 -10.20
CA ASP A 94 -8.61 21.41 -10.85
C ASP A 94 -7.84 20.43 -9.97
N LEU A 95 -8.53 19.41 -9.47
CA LEU A 95 -7.92 18.38 -8.67
C LEU A 95 -7.29 17.28 -9.53
N VAL A 96 -6.12 16.82 -9.12
CA VAL A 96 -5.47 15.65 -9.72
C VAL A 96 -6.23 14.40 -9.32
N ARG A 97 -6.45 13.51 -10.28
CA ARG A 97 -7.07 12.20 -10.07
C ARG A 97 -6.06 11.08 -10.29
N VAL A 98 -6.07 10.11 -9.41
CA VAL A 98 -5.22 8.92 -9.48
C VAL A 98 -6.06 7.65 -9.35
N PRO A 99 -5.61 6.52 -9.91
CA PRO A 99 -6.29 5.25 -9.74
C PRO A 99 -6.17 4.73 -8.29
N ALA A 100 -7.07 3.81 -7.91
CA ALA A 100 -7.11 3.20 -6.58
C ALA A 100 -5.83 2.44 -6.19
N LYS A 101 -5.04 2.01 -7.16
CA LYS A 101 -3.78 1.28 -6.95
C LYS A 101 -2.53 2.10 -7.30
N GLU A 102 -2.61 3.41 -7.20
CA GLU A 102 -1.42 4.27 -7.34
C GLU A 102 -0.50 4.11 -6.13
N THR A 103 0.81 4.09 -6.35
CA THR A 103 1.79 3.90 -5.29
C THR A 103 1.91 5.12 -4.37
N LEU A 104 2.25 4.89 -3.11
CA LEU A 104 2.51 5.98 -2.17
C LEU A 104 3.66 6.89 -2.65
N SER A 105 4.66 6.31 -3.32
CA SER A 105 5.77 7.07 -3.92
C SER A 105 5.28 8.06 -4.99
N ALA A 106 4.39 7.63 -5.88
CA ALA A 106 3.81 8.50 -6.90
C ALA A 106 2.94 9.61 -6.28
N LEU A 107 2.14 9.26 -5.26
CA LEU A 107 1.33 10.23 -4.50
C LEU A 107 2.19 11.29 -3.82
N MET A 108 3.32 10.91 -3.23
CA MET A 108 4.26 11.86 -2.63
C MET A 108 4.82 12.84 -3.67
N ASN A 109 5.17 12.36 -4.86
CA ASN A 109 5.63 13.23 -5.94
C ASN A 109 4.56 14.24 -6.36
N ILE A 110 3.30 13.82 -6.48
CA ILE A 110 2.18 14.74 -6.76
C ILE A 110 2.03 15.77 -5.64
N ALA A 111 2.11 15.35 -4.38
CA ALA A 111 1.97 16.24 -3.23
C ALA A 111 3.10 17.27 -3.08
N ILE A 112 4.24 17.08 -3.73
CA ILE A 112 5.28 18.10 -3.85
C ILE A 112 4.82 19.27 -4.74
N GLU A 113 4.09 18.94 -5.80
CA GLU A 113 3.67 19.91 -6.82
C GLU A 113 2.37 20.66 -6.46
N THR A 114 1.55 20.11 -5.56
CA THR A 114 0.27 20.73 -5.18
C THR A 114 -0.06 20.57 -3.70
N ASP A 115 -0.70 21.59 -3.13
CA ASP A 115 -1.26 21.57 -1.78
C ASP A 115 -2.70 21.06 -1.75
N LYS A 116 -3.32 20.90 -2.92
CA LYS A 116 -4.71 20.47 -3.05
C LYS A 116 -4.85 18.97 -2.75
N PRO A 117 -6.02 18.53 -2.27
CA PRO A 117 -6.30 17.10 -2.16
C PRO A 117 -6.15 16.37 -3.49
N ILE A 118 -5.71 15.12 -3.43
CA ILE A 118 -5.61 14.23 -4.59
C ILE A 118 -6.85 13.34 -4.57
N ILE A 119 -7.60 13.31 -5.65
CA ILE A 119 -8.79 12.46 -5.78
C ILE A 119 -8.37 11.05 -6.18
N VAL A 120 -8.93 10.06 -5.51
CA VAL A 120 -8.79 8.65 -5.87
C VAL A 120 -10.04 8.21 -6.63
N SER A 121 -9.85 7.66 -7.82
CA SER A 121 -10.93 7.22 -8.69
C SER A 121 -10.83 5.74 -9.03
N SER A 122 -11.97 5.08 -9.17
CA SER A 122 -12.08 3.71 -9.66
C SER A 122 -13.30 3.59 -10.55
N ASP A 123 -13.13 2.96 -11.71
CA ASP A 123 -14.19 2.77 -12.70
C ASP A 123 -14.97 4.06 -13.06
N GLY A 124 -14.24 5.17 -13.21
CA GLY A 124 -14.77 6.48 -13.56
C GLY A 124 -15.50 7.20 -12.43
N ARG A 125 -15.41 6.71 -11.19
CA ARG A 125 -16.03 7.31 -10.01
C ARG A 125 -14.97 7.76 -9.02
N ASP A 126 -15.17 8.92 -8.42
CA ASP A 126 -14.35 9.41 -7.32
C ASP A 126 -14.75 8.68 -6.03
N ILE A 127 -13.84 7.87 -5.48
CA ILE A 127 -14.10 6.98 -4.34
C ILE A 127 -13.50 7.47 -3.02
N GLY A 128 -12.60 8.45 -3.08
CA GLY A 128 -11.97 9.02 -1.90
C GLY A 128 -11.02 10.14 -2.28
N LEU A 129 -10.36 10.71 -1.29
CA LEU A 129 -9.31 11.69 -1.50
C LEU A 129 -8.18 11.52 -0.49
N ILE A 130 -7.03 12.07 -0.83
CA ILE A 130 -5.82 12.00 -0.02
C ILE A 130 -5.29 13.42 0.15
N THR A 131 -5.06 13.83 1.39
CA THR A 131 -4.38 15.09 1.71
C THR A 131 -2.89 14.88 1.93
N ARG A 132 -2.12 15.95 1.88
CA ARG A 132 -0.69 15.91 2.25
C ARG A 132 -0.48 15.39 3.68
N ALA A 133 -1.38 15.74 4.59
CA ALA A 133 -1.34 15.25 5.98
C ALA A 133 -1.54 13.74 6.07
N ASP A 134 -2.44 13.16 5.26
CA ASP A 134 -2.65 11.71 5.20
C ASP A 134 -1.38 10.99 4.74
N LEU A 135 -0.71 11.51 3.71
CA LEU A 135 0.54 10.96 3.20
C LEU A 135 1.66 11.00 4.24
N LEU A 136 1.84 12.16 4.89
CA LEU A 136 2.87 12.32 5.92
C LEU A 136 2.61 11.39 7.10
N ARG A 137 1.37 11.27 7.56
CA ARG A 137 0.99 10.35 8.63
C ARG A 137 1.34 8.90 8.28
N THR A 138 0.99 8.46 7.08
CA THR A 138 1.27 7.10 6.61
C THR A 138 2.76 6.79 6.60
N VAL A 139 3.60 7.75 6.20
CA VAL A 139 5.06 7.59 6.18
C VAL A 139 5.61 7.56 7.62
N ILE A 140 5.16 8.46 8.49
CA ILE A 140 5.65 8.57 9.87
C ILE A 140 5.28 7.33 10.68
N GLU A 141 4.03 6.88 10.62
CA GLU A 141 3.59 5.65 11.30
C GLU A 141 4.40 4.41 10.90
N GLY A 142 4.97 4.42 9.69
CA GLY A 142 5.88 3.37 9.23
C GLY A 142 7.30 3.46 9.77
N THR A 143 7.68 4.59 10.37
CA THR A 143 9.03 4.83 10.90
C THR A 143 9.10 4.79 12.43
N GLU A 144 7.96 4.81 13.11
CA GLU A 144 7.88 4.70 14.58
C GLU A 144 8.06 3.26 15.06
N ILE A 145 9.22 2.67 14.77
CA ILE A 145 9.67 1.46 15.42
C ILE A 145 11.02 1.80 16.08
N SER A 146 10.93 2.27 17.27
CA SER A 146 12.06 2.38 18.19
C SER A 146 11.97 1.26 19.21
#